data_661da56b2e043e038108d9aa5b4265d1
#
_entry.id   661da56b2e043e038108d9aa5b4265d1
#
_cell.length_a   1.000
_cell.length_b   1.000
_cell.length_c   1.000
_cell.angle_alpha   90.00
_cell.angle_beta   90.00
_cell.angle_gamma   90.00
#
_symmetry.space_group_name_H-M   'P 1'
#
loop_
_entity.id
_entity.type
_entity.pdbx_description
1 polymer ?
#
loop_
_entity_poly.entity_id
_entity_poly.type
_entity_poly.pdbx_seq_one_letter_code
_entity_poly.pdbx_strand_id
1 'polypeptide(L)'
;MRSILQLRVPQIAGDEDQLRGLKIETTAASSPSVVRFRDPQIEMAHGAGGKASRRLVEGLFAPLLYPASREPLSDAAHLEVGGARIAFTTDSFVVKPLHFPGGSIGELAVNGTMNDLAVSGAKGIAMTVTFVLEEGLPTADLEAEVRAMSGALKRAGVVMAGGDTKVVERGKADGMYITTAGIGTPLPGVKVDARSVRPGDKILLSGPIGDHGITILLARGELDFEADLYSDTRSVLPLVEALAAECGPGIHWMRDPTRGGVATALNELARDSGLGIELLEEEIPMHDAVRGACELLGLDPLHIANEGQFLAVVSPEYAAIALNSLQQTAGGEEARIVGQVRVEPANAVLVITRYGGSRIVDMLVGDPLPRIC
;
A
#
# COMPACT_ATOMS: atom_id res chain seq x y z
N MET A 1 -4.93 28.42 -27.16
CA MET A 1 -5.23 27.41 -28.20
C MET A 1 -5.61 26.13 -27.47
N ARG A 2 -6.90 25.81 -27.49
CA ARG A 2 -7.46 24.65 -26.78
C ARG A 2 -7.33 23.43 -27.69
N SER A 3 -6.60 22.41 -27.28
CA SER A 3 -6.68 21.08 -27.90
C SER A 3 -7.36 20.16 -26.88
N ILE A 4 -8.64 19.97 -27.07
CA ILE A 4 -9.44 18.99 -26.32
C ILE A 4 -9.26 17.66 -27.04
N LEU A 5 -8.61 16.72 -26.36
CA LEU A 5 -8.59 15.32 -26.79
C LEU A 5 -10.00 14.76 -26.59
N GLN A 6 -10.79 14.67 -27.67
CA GLN A 6 -12.07 14.01 -27.64
C GLN A 6 -11.87 12.50 -27.73
N LEU A 7 -11.94 11.83 -26.58
CA LEU A 7 -12.17 10.38 -26.55
C LEU A 7 -13.62 10.12 -27.00
N ARG A 8 -13.80 9.54 -28.18
CA ARG A 8 -15.12 9.04 -28.61
C ARG A 8 -15.45 7.79 -27.81
N VAL A 9 -16.36 7.93 -26.88
CA VAL A 9 -17.04 6.80 -26.25
C VAL A 9 -18.14 6.33 -27.21
N PRO A 10 -18.19 5.05 -27.64
CA PRO A 10 -19.33 4.53 -28.38
C PRO A 10 -20.57 4.61 -27.48
N GLN A 11 -21.68 5.11 -28.03
CA GLN A 11 -23.01 5.02 -27.40
C GLN A 11 -23.39 3.54 -27.33
N ILE A 12 -23.46 2.99 -26.15
CA ILE A 12 -24.04 1.68 -25.88
C ILE A 12 -25.53 1.90 -25.68
N ALA A 13 -26.32 1.54 -26.69
CA ALA A 13 -27.76 1.43 -26.56
C ALA A 13 -28.07 0.28 -25.58
N GLY A 14 -28.96 0.55 -24.64
CA GLY A 14 -29.27 -0.39 -23.56
C GLY A 14 -29.89 -1.69 -24.09
N ASP A 15 -29.34 -2.78 -23.59
CA ASP A 15 -29.97 -4.08 -23.55
C ASP A 15 -29.69 -4.69 -22.17
N GLU A 16 -30.73 -4.76 -21.34
CA GLU A 16 -30.68 -5.30 -19.97
C GLU A 16 -30.36 -6.81 -19.94
N ASP A 17 -30.36 -7.49 -21.06
CA ASP A 17 -30.08 -8.93 -21.16
C ASP A 17 -28.59 -9.27 -21.26
N GLN A 18 -27.67 -8.31 -21.48
CA GLN A 18 -26.23 -8.58 -21.59
C GLN A 18 -25.53 -8.72 -20.22
N LEU A 19 -26.15 -8.31 -19.12
CA LEU A 19 -25.61 -8.48 -17.78
C LEU A 19 -25.81 -9.92 -17.22
N ARG A 20 -26.55 -10.78 -17.90
CA ARG A 20 -26.80 -12.17 -17.47
C ARG A 20 -25.74 -13.19 -17.90
N GLY A 21 -24.70 -12.78 -18.61
CA GLY A 21 -23.68 -13.66 -19.21
C GLY A 21 -22.43 -13.92 -18.40
N LEU A 22 -22.22 -13.31 -17.24
CA LEU A 22 -21.07 -13.60 -16.36
C LEU A 22 -21.33 -14.84 -15.50
N LYS A 23 -21.09 -16.04 -16.05
CA LYS A 23 -21.00 -17.27 -15.26
C LYS A 23 -19.65 -17.31 -14.57
N ILE A 24 -19.63 -16.98 -13.28
CA ILE A 24 -18.49 -17.28 -12.39
C ILE A 24 -18.67 -18.74 -11.94
N GLU A 25 -17.79 -19.63 -12.38
CA GLU A 25 -17.73 -21.00 -11.87
C GLU A 25 -17.29 -20.98 -10.41
N THR A 26 -18.23 -21.26 -9.50
CA THR A 26 -17.97 -21.34 -8.07
C THR A 26 -17.57 -22.75 -7.69
N THR A 27 -16.28 -22.99 -7.40
CA THR A 27 -15.85 -24.13 -6.62
C THR A 27 -16.23 -23.90 -5.14
N ALA A 28 -16.99 -24.83 -4.58
CA ALA A 28 -17.49 -24.75 -3.20
C ALA A 28 -16.32 -24.91 -2.21
N ALA A 29 -15.86 -23.79 -1.66
CA ALA A 29 -15.03 -23.76 -0.46
C ALA A 29 -15.92 -23.47 0.76
N SER A 30 -15.58 -24.06 1.91
CA SER A 30 -16.26 -23.92 3.19
C SER A 30 -16.59 -22.44 3.49
N SER A 31 -17.85 -22.16 3.86
CA SER A 31 -18.32 -20.82 4.16
C SER A 31 -17.48 -20.20 5.28
N PRO A 32 -16.73 -19.14 5.07
CA PRO A 32 -16.08 -18.42 6.16
C PRO A 32 -17.17 -17.83 7.07
N SER A 33 -16.91 -17.85 8.38
CA SER A 33 -17.79 -17.19 9.36
C SER A 33 -18.00 -15.74 8.95
N VAL A 34 -19.24 -15.34 8.69
CA VAL A 34 -19.59 -13.97 8.30
C VAL A 34 -19.19 -13.04 9.44
N VAL A 35 -18.08 -12.33 9.27
CA VAL A 35 -17.69 -11.25 10.17
C VAL A 35 -18.77 -10.18 10.09
N ARG A 36 -19.31 -9.76 11.23
CA ARG A 36 -20.28 -8.66 11.31
C ARG A 36 -19.66 -7.52 12.09
N PHE A 37 -19.65 -6.33 11.50
CA PHE A 37 -19.30 -5.12 12.22
C PHE A 37 -20.41 -4.79 13.25
N ARG A 38 -20.02 -4.58 14.51
CA ARG A 38 -20.96 -4.35 15.63
C ARG A 38 -20.53 -3.19 16.53
N ASP A 39 -19.44 -2.51 16.19
CA ASP A 39 -18.93 -1.41 17.00
C ASP A 39 -19.96 -0.26 16.96
N PRO A 40 -20.29 0.36 18.13
CA PRO A 40 -21.40 1.31 18.21
C PRO A 40 -21.12 2.65 17.54
N GLN A 41 -19.84 2.96 17.28
CA GLN A 41 -19.38 4.20 16.64
C GLN A 41 -18.06 3.96 15.91
N ILE A 42 -17.71 4.88 15.02
CA ILE A 42 -16.42 4.87 14.34
C ILE A 42 -15.38 5.52 15.25
N GLU A 43 -14.22 4.87 15.38
CA GLU A 43 -13.08 5.31 16.16
C GLU A 43 -11.82 5.39 15.27
N MET A 44 -10.77 6.08 15.73
CA MET A 44 -9.50 6.21 15.00
C MET A 44 -8.93 4.87 14.56
N ALA A 45 -9.07 3.84 15.40
CA ALA A 45 -8.62 2.48 15.11
C ALA A 45 -9.23 1.88 13.82
N HIS A 46 -10.41 2.35 13.41
CA HIS A 46 -11.05 1.86 12.18
C HIS A 46 -10.41 2.39 10.89
N GLY A 47 -9.56 3.41 10.97
CA GLY A 47 -8.76 3.93 9.85
C GLY A 47 -7.29 3.50 9.87
N ALA A 48 -6.88 2.72 10.86
CA ALA A 48 -5.48 2.48 11.20
C ALA A 48 -4.77 1.32 10.43
N GLY A 49 -5.47 0.63 9.52
CA GLY A 49 -4.90 -0.51 8.76
C GLY A 49 -4.81 -1.83 9.55
N GLY A 50 -5.21 -1.85 10.85
CA GLY A 50 -5.15 -3.03 11.70
C GLY A 50 -6.45 -3.83 11.78
N LYS A 51 -6.60 -4.66 12.84
CA LYS A 51 -7.77 -5.53 13.06
C LYS A 51 -9.11 -4.77 13.08
N ALA A 52 -9.14 -3.52 13.59
CA ALA A 52 -10.36 -2.73 13.64
C ALA A 52 -10.79 -2.28 12.24
N SER A 53 -9.86 -1.74 11.44
CA SER A 53 -10.12 -1.37 10.04
C SER A 53 -10.65 -2.56 9.25
N ARG A 54 -10.03 -3.70 9.43
CA ARG A 54 -10.42 -4.92 8.75
C ARG A 54 -11.83 -5.38 9.14
N ARG A 55 -12.19 -5.35 10.46
CA ARG A 55 -13.55 -5.65 10.88
C ARG A 55 -14.59 -4.73 10.24
N LEU A 56 -14.26 -3.45 10.09
CA LEU A 56 -15.13 -2.48 9.41
C LEU A 56 -15.29 -2.85 7.93
N VAL A 57 -14.19 -3.09 7.23
CA VAL A 57 -14.20 -3.41 5.79
C VAL A 57 -14.91 -4.75 5.54
N GLU A 58 -14.47 -5.83 6.17
CA GLU A 58 -15.02 -7.18 5.95
C GLU A 58 -16.42 -7.37 6.55
N GLY A 59 -16.75 -6.65 7.64
CA GLY A 59 -18.02 -6.82 8.37
C GLY A 59 -19.12 -5.85 7.94
N LEU A 60 -18.79 -4.78 7.23
CA LEU A 60 -19.77 -3.77 6.78
C LEU A 60 -19.60 -3.43 5.29
N PHE A 61 -18.42 -2.96 4.85
CA PHE A 61 -18.27 -2.42 3.49
C PHE A 61 -18.31 -3.52 2.44
N ALA A 62 -17.49 -4.56 2.58
CA ALA A 62 -17.42 -5.61 1.58
C ALA A 62 -18.75 -6.35 1.37
N PRO A 63 -19.51 -6.75 2.40
CA PRO A 63 -20.80 -7.40 2.22
C PRO A 63 -21.85 -6.54 1.52
N LEU A 64 -21.77 -5.22 1.65
CA LEU A 64 -22.74 -4.29 1.07
C LEU A 64 -22.33 -3.78 -0.31
N LEU A 65 -21.02 -3.53 -0.51
CA LEU A 65 -20.51 -2.90 -1.72
C LEU A 65 -19.96 -3.92 -2.73
N TYR A 66 -19.49 -5.08 -2.25
CA TYR A 66 -18.90 -6.14 -3.07
C TYR A 66 -19.61 -7.50 -2.89
N PRO A 67 -20.93 -7.58 -2.95
CA PRO A 67 -21.67 -8.78 -2.54
C PRO A 67 -21.35 -10.01 -3.40
N ALA A 68 -20.84 -9.81 -4.61
CA ALA A 68 -20.49 -10.88 -5.55
C ALA A 68 -19.01 -11.28 -5.49
N SER A 69 -18.14 -10.47 -4.88
CA SER A 69 -16.71 -10.76 -4.79
C SER A 69 -16.41 -11.68 -3.63
N ARG A 70 -15.67 -12.76 -3.88
CA ARG A 70 -15.08 -13.65 -2.88
C ARG A 70 -13.55 -13.60 -2.91
N GLU A 71 -13.00 -12.67 -3.67
CA GLU A 71 -11.55 -12.51 -3.78
C GLU A 71 -11.02 -11.69 -2.60
N PRO A 72 -9.81 -11.97 -2.13
CA PRO A 72 -9.12 -11.10 -1.19
C PRO A 72 -9.04 -9.68 -1.72
N LEU A 73 -9.17 -8.69 -0.84
CA LEU A 73 -8.96 -7.29 -1.22
C LEU A 73 -7.46 -7.08 -1.48
N SER A 74 -7.15 -6.46 -2.62
CA SER A 74 -5.80 -6.09 -3.05
C SER A 74 -5.67 -4.58 -3.14
N ASP A 75 -4.44 -4.07 -3.31
CA ASP A 75 -4.16 -2.63 -3.40
C ASP A 75 -4.78 -2.00 -4.65
N ALA A 76 -4.92 -2.75 -5.75
CA ALA A 76 -5.69 -2.31 -6.91
C ALA A 76 -6.60 -3.41 -7.45
N ALA A 77 -7.77 -3.00 -7.94
CA ALA A 77 -8.69 -3.89 -8.66
C ALA A 77 -8.25 -4.06 -10.12
N HIS A 78 -8.26 -5.29 -10.62
CA HIS A 78 -8.09 -5.55 -12.04
C HIS A 78 -9.44 -5.66 -12.74
N LEU A 79 -9.64 -4.84 -13.78
CA LEU A 79 -10.90 -4.74 -14.52
C LEU A 79 -10.68 -5.00 -16.00
N GLU A 80 -11.68 -5.57 -16.67
CA GLU A 80 -11.73 -5.66 -18.12
C GLU A 80 -12.70 -4.64 -18.69
N VAL A 81 -12.18 -3.72 -19.49
CA VAL A 81 -12.95 -2.62 -20.09
C VAL A 81 -12.71 -2.61 -21.60
N GLY A 82 -13.74 -2.90 -22.38
CA GLY A 82 -13.64 -2.89 -23.85
C GLY A 82 -12.57 -3.84 -24.41
N GLY A 83 -12.30 -4.96 -23.76
CA GLY A 83 -11.26 -5.92 -24.13
C GLY A 83 -9.84 -5.56 -23.69
N ALA A 84 -9.66 -4.44 -23.00
CA ALA A 84 -8.41 -4.08 -22.35
C ALA A 84 -8.46 -4.39 -20.85
N ARG A 85 -7.40 -4.98 -20.32
CA ARG A 85 -7.21 -5.16 -18.87
C ARG A 85 -6.56 -3.92 -18.28
N ILE A 86 -7.16 -3.37 -17.23
CA ILE A 86 -6.64 -2.22 -16.49
C ILE A 86 -6.57 -2.56 -15.00
N ALA A 87 -5.66 -1.88 -14.27
CA ALA A 87 -5.66 -1.81 -12.82
C ALA A 87 -6.27 -0.47 -12.39
N PHE A 88 -7.01 -0.46 -11.28
CA PHE A 88 -7.66 0.72 -10.73
C PHE A 88 -7.57 0.72 -9.22
N THR A 89 -7.13 1.83 -8.63
CA THR A 89 -7.07 2.03 -7.17
C THR A 89 -7.56 3.41 -6.78
N THR A 90 -7.84 3.59 -5.50
CA THR A 90 -8.11 4.89 -4.87
C THR A 90 -7.58 4.91 -3.46
N ASP A 91 -7.02 6.04 -3.05
CA ASP A 91 -6.49 6.23 -1.71
C ASP A 91 -6.79 7.63 -1.19
N SER A 92 -6.70 7.82 0.15
CA SER A 92 -6.97 9.09 0.83
C SER A 92 -5.89 9.41 1.83
N PHE A 93 -5.36 10.62 1.75
CA PHE A 93 -4.22 11.10 2.51
C PHE A 93 -4.65 12.15 3.53
N VAL A 94 -4.31 11.90 4.79
CA VAL A 94 -4.69 12.74 5.95
C VAL A 94 -3.49 13.00 6.87
N VAL A 95 -2.27 12.92 6.33
CA VAL A 95 -1.01 13.08 7.09
C VAL A 95 -0.94 14.44 7.78
N LYS A 96 -0.37 14.46 8.98
CA LYS A 96 -0.08 15.65 9.74
C LYS A 96 1.31 15.53 10.39
N PRO A 97 2.22 16.54 10.17
CA PRO A 97 2.03 17.79 9.41
C PRO A 97 1.93 17.56 7.89
N LEU A 98 1.47 18.57 7.14
CA LEU A 98 1.36 18.51 5.66
C LEU A 98 2.73 18.44 5.01
N HIS A 99 3.74 19.14 5.57
CA HIS A 99 5.15 19.07 5.22
C HIS A 99 5.93 18.33 6.29
N PHE A 100 6.83 17.47 5.87
CA PHE A 100 7.70 16.71 6.75
C PHE A 100 9.07 16.49 6.09
N PRO A 101 10.12 16.17 6.84
CA PRO A 101 11.42 15.84 6.26
C PRO A 101 11.30 14.73 5.22
N GLY A 102 11.78 14.99 4.00
CA GLY A 102 11.75 14.03 2.89
C GLY A 102 10.49 14.04 2.04
N GLY A 103 9.46 14.85 2.37
CA GLY A 103 8.26 14.89 1.54
C GLY A 103 7.15 15.81 2.01
N SER A 104 5.98 15.63 1.41
CA SER A 104 4.78 16.37 1.75
C SER A 104 3.52 15.59 1.35
N ILE A 105 2.35 15.99 1.81
CA ILE A 105 1.07 15.34 1.47
C ILE A 105 0.82 15.32 -0.04
N GLY A 106 1.23 16.37 -0.77
CA GLY A 106 1.05 16.43 -2.23
C GLY A 106 1.89 15.41 -2.98
N GLU A 107 3.14 15.19 -2.54
CA GLU A 107 4.02 14.17 -3.11
C GLU A 107 3.56 12.76 -2.71
N LEU A 108 3.24 12.58 -1.42
CA LEU A 108 2.75 11.33 -0.86
C LEU A 108 1.51 10.83 -1.61
N ALA A 109 0.55 11.73 -1.91
CA ALA A 109 -0.69 11.38 -2.60
C ALA A 109 -0.46 10.83 -4.02
N VAL A 110 0.59 11.26 -4.71
CA VAL A 110 0.97 10.70 -6.01
C VAL A 110 1.69 9.38 -5.84
N ASN A 111 2.70 9.35 -4.97
CA ASN A 111 3.53 8.17 -4.78
C ASN A 111 2.70 6.98 -4.26
N GLY A 112 1.89 7.16 -3.21
CA GLY A 112 1.09 6.08 -2.62
C GLY A 112 0.15 5.44 -3.64
N THR A 113 -0.67 6.26 -4.32
CA THR A 113 -1.60 5.73 -5.35
C THR A 113 -0.86 5.03 -6.50
N MET A 114 0.31 5.54 -6.91
CA MET A 114 1.10 4.89 -7.96
C MET A 114 1.81 3.63 -7.46
N ASN A 115 2.17 3.59 -6.18
CA ASN A 115 2.76 2.41 -5.53
C ASN A 115 1.76 1.27 -5.42
N ASP A 116 0.50 1.54 -5.05
CA ASP A 116 -0.60 0.57 -5.09
C ASP A 116 -0.70 -0.13 -6.46
N LEU A 117 -0.68 0.67 -7.54
CA LEU A 117 -0.70 0.14 -8.89
C LEU A 117 0.54 -0.71 -9.18
N ALA A 118 1.73 -0.23 -8.77
CA ALA A 118 2.99 -0.93 -9.01
C ALA A 118 3.02 -2.29 -8.31
N VAL A 119 2.69 -2.35 -7.01
CA VAL A 119 2.69 -3.62 -6.25
C VAL A 119 1.57 -4.57 -6.68
N SER A 120 0.51 -4.04 -7.31
CA SER A 120 -0.52 -4.85 -7.99
C SER A 120 -0.09 -5.35 -9.37
N GLY A 121 1.18 -5.12 -9.76
CA GLY A 121 1.73 -5.55 -11.05
C GLY A 121 1.28 -4.69 -12.22
N ALA A 122 1.06 -3.38 -12.02
CA ALA A 122 0.64 -2.46 -13.08
C ALA A 122 1.47 -1.17 -13.10
N LYS A 123 1.61 -0.57 -14.27
CA LYS A 123 2.20 0.75 -14.46
C LYS A 123 1.11 1.81 -14.52
N GLY A 124 1.16 2.80 -13.62
CA GLY A 124 0.24 3.93 -13.63
C GLY A 124 0.32 4.74 -14.93
N ILE A 125 -0.83 5.14 -15.46
CA ILE A 125 -0.94 5.95 -16.69
C ILE A 125 -1.65 7.28 -16.46
N ALA A 126 -2.65 7.31 -15.60
CA ALA A 126 -3.39 8.52 -15.27
C ALA A 126 -3.95 8.45 -13.85
N MET A 127 -4.19 9.62 -13.27
CA MET A 127 -4.86 9.74 -11.99
C MET A 127 -5.79 10.96 -11.94
N THR A 128 -6.70 10.96 -11.00
CA THR A 128 -7.52 12.11 -10.60
C THR A 128 -7.23 12.48 -9.14
N VAL A 129 -7.56 13.71 -8.75
CA VAL A 129 -7.38 14.19 -7.39
C VAL A 129 -8.61 14.94 -6.89
N THR A 130 -8.96 14.74 -5.63
CA THR A 130 -9.94 15.56 -4.91
C THR A 130 -9.26 16.20 -3.71
N PHE A 131 -9.42 17.52 -3.57
CA PHE A 131 -8.97 18.27 -2.41
C PHE A 131 -10.16 18.60 -1.50
N VAL A 132 -10.02 18.30 -0.21
CA VAL A 132 -10.87 18.87 0.84
C VAL A 132 -10.01 19.86 1.60
N LEU A 133 -10.27 21.15 1.41
CA LEU A 133 -9.50 22.26 1.98
C LEU A 133 -10.23 22.85 3.18
N GLU A 134 -9.49 23.22 4.20
CA GLU A 134 -10.03 23.94 5.34
C GLU A 134 -10.02 25.47 5.07
N GLU A 135 -11.11 26.14 5.42
CA GLU A 135 -11.19 27.60 5.38
C GLU A 135 -10.07 28.22 6.24
N GLY A 136 -9.26 29.08 5.62
CA GLY A 136 -8.12 29.71 6.27
C GLY A 136 -6.78 29.04 6.03
N LEU A 137 -6.74 27.94 5.26
CA LEU A 137 -5.48 27.41 4.76
C LEU A 137 -4.74 28.46 3.94
N PRO A 138 -3.47 28.79 4.24
CA PRO A 138 -2.70 29.74 3.45
C PRO A 138 -2.55 29.27 2.00
N THR A 139 -2.80 30.17 1.05
CA THR A 139 -2.65 29.83 -0.38
C THR A 139 -1.23 29.40 -0.74
N ALA A 140 -0.22 29.91 -0.04
CA ALA A 140 1.17 29.52 -0.25
C ALA A 140 1.42 28.05 0.08
N ASP A 141 0.78 27.53 1.16
CA ASP A 141 0.89 26.11 1.54
C ASP A 141 0.20 25.23 0.50
N LEU A 142 -1.02 25.60 0.07
CA LEU A 142 -1.70 24.89 -1.02
C LEU A 142 -0.87 24.89 -2.31
N GLU A 143 -0.27 26.03 -2.68
CA GLU A 143 0.58 26.12 -3.88
C GLU A 143 1.81 25.22 -3.76
N ALA A 144 2.44 25.14 -2.59
CA ALA A 144 3.59 24.26 -2.34
C ALA A 144 3.21 22.80 -2.55
N GLU A 145 2.07 22.34 -2.01
CA GLU A 145 1.59 20.97 -2.16
C GLU A 145 1.23 20.62 -3.61
N VAL A 146 0.55 21.53 -4.31
CA VAL A 146 0.22 21.33 -5.73
C VAL A 146 1.50 21.28 -6.59
N ARG A 147 2.54 22.05 -6.26
CA ARG A 147 3.85 21.97 -6.92
C ARG A 147 4.56 20.65 -6.64
N ALA A 148 4.55 20.18 -5.40
CA ALA A 148 5.11 18.88 -5.00
C ALA A 148 4.42 17.75 -5.76
N MET A 149 3.08 17.75 -5.79
CA MET A 149 2.27 16.82 -6.58
C MET A 149 2.64 16.85 -8.08
N SER A 150 2.74 18.04 -8.67
CA SER A 150 3.13 18.21 -10.08
C SER A 150 4.53 17.64 -10.35
N GLY A 151 5.46 17.81 -9.42
CA GLY A 151 6.80 17.22 -9.48
C GLY A 151 6.77 15.69 -9.47
N ALA A 152 6.01 15.11 -8.55
CA ALA A 152 5.85 13.66 -8.44
C ALA A 152 5.19 13.04 -9.69
N LEU A 153 4.13 13.68 -10.22
CA LEU A 153 3.48 13.26 -11.47
C LEU A 153 4.46 13.23 -12.65
N LYS A 154 5.31 14.25 -12.77
CA LYS A 154 6.33 14.30 -13.83
C LYS A 154 7.36 13.18 -13.70
N ARG A 155 7.83 12.90 -12.46
CA ARG A 155 8.76 11.80 -12.21
C ARG A 155 8.13 10.44 -12.51
N ALA A 156 6.86 10.26 -12.12
CA ALA A 156 6.09 9.03 -12.39
C ALA A 156 5.68 8.87 -13.87
N GLY A 157 5.74 9.93 -14.68
CA GLY A 157 5.26 9.92 -16.07
C GLY A 157 3.74 9.77 -16.18
N VAL A 158 2.98 10.19 -15.17
CA VAL A 158 1.54 10.00 -15.03
C VAL A 158 0.78 11.28 -15.37
N VAL A 159 -0.35 11.13 -16.07
CA VAL A 159 -1.20 12.26 -16.48
C VAL A 159 -2.24 12.55 -15.40
N MET A 160 -2.36 13.82 -14.99
CA MET A 160 -3.50 14.27 -14.20
C MET A 160 -4.72 14.41 -15.13
N ALA A 161 -5.71 13.53 -14.98
CA ALA A 161 -6.89 13.46 -15.86
C ALA A 161 -8.04 14.36 -15.42
N GLY A 162 -8.06 14.78 -14.16
CA GLY A 162 -9.10 15.64 -13.62
C GLY A 162 -9.08 15.71 -12.11
N GLY A 163 -10.07 16.40 -11.53
CA GLY A 163 -10.19 16.49 -10.09
C GLY A 163 -11.41 17.29 -9.63
N ASP A 164 -11.58 17.38 -8.32
CA ASP A 164 -12.61 18.18 -7.66
C ASP A 164 -12.01 18.91 -6.45
N THR A 165 -12.71 19.93 -5.95
CA THR A 165 -12.30 20.68 -4.77
C THR A 165 -13.52 21.02 -3.92
N LYS A 166 -13.41 20.76 -2.62
CA LYS A 166 -14.37 21.19 -1.60
C LYS A 166 -13.65 22.02 -0.57
N VAL A 167 -14.35 22.99 -0.01
CA VAL A 167 -13.89 23.78 1.14
C VAL A 167 -14.83 23.49 2.29
N VAL A 168 -14.26 23.20 3.45
CA VAL A 168 -14.99 23.00 4.71
C VAL A 168 -14.65 24.14 5.69
N GLU A 169 -15.50 24.33 6.69
CA GLU A 169 -15.34 25.38 7.69
C GLU A 169 -14.07 25.14 8.53
N ARG A 170 -13.54 26.23 9.08
CA ARG A 170 -12.40 26.19 10.00
C ARG A 170 -12.62 25.22 11.17
N GLY A 171 -11.62 24.39 11.47
CA GLY A 171 -11.66 23.36 12.50
C GLY A 171 -12.37 22.07 12.08
N LYS A 172 -12.66 21.88 10.77
CA LYS A 172 -13.28 20.66 10.24
C LYS A 172 -12.31 19.79 9.43
N ALA A 173 -11.13 20.28 9.16
CA ALA A 173 -10.02 19.54 8.59
C ALA A 173 -8.70 19.96 9.25
N ASP A 174 -7.57 19.43 8.83
CA ASP A 174 -6.23 19.84 9.29
C ASP A 174 -5.48 20.51 8.14
N GLY A 175 -6.03 21.61 7.65
CA GLY A 175 -5.54 22.32 6.48
C GLY A 175 -6.06 21.69 5.18
N MET A 176 -5.66 20.47 4.83
CA MET A 176 -6.20 19.77 3.68
C MET A 176 -6.20 18.24 3.85
N TYR A 177 -7.12 17.59 3.15
CA TYR A 177 -7.10 16.17 2.85
C TYR A 177 -7.10 15.98 1.33
N ILE A 178 -6.41 14.95 0.87
CA ILE A 178 -6.29 14.64 -0.56
C ILE A 178 -6.81 13.21 -0.79
N THR A 179 -7.69 13.06 -1.77
CA THR A 179 -8.09 11.74 -2.27
C THR A 179 -7.70 11.63 -3.73
N THR A 180 -7.10 10.53 -4.09
CA THR A 180 -6.67 10.24 -5.46
C THR A 180 -7.30 8.95 -5.97
N ALA A 181 -7.46 8.83 -7.27
CA ALA A 181 -7.78 7.57 -7.92
C ALA A 181 -6.87 7.41 -9.14
N GLY A 182 -6.28 6.23 -9.28
CA GLY A 182 -5.30 5.93 -10.32
C GLY A 182 -5.73 4.78 -11.21
N ILE A 183 -5.39 4.85 -12.49
CA ILE A 183 -5.50 3.75 -13.43
C ILE A 183 -4.14 3.38 -14.00
N GLY A 184 -3.94 2.08 -14.24
CA GLY A 184 -2.68 1.56 -14.78
C GLY A 184 -2.92 0.42 -15.78
N THR A 185 -1.87 0.11 -16.52
CA THR A 185 -1.81 -1.05 -17.40
C THR A 185 -1.00 -2.16 -16.75
N PRO A 186 -1.47 -3.43 -16.79
CA PRO A 186 -0.71 -4.54 -16.23
C PRO A 186 0.69 -4.67 -16.85
N LEU A 187 1.68 -4.95 -16.01
CA LEU A 187 3.03 -5.27 -16.43
C LEU A 187 3.06 -6.66 -17.09
N PRO A 188 3.79 -6.83 -18.22
CA PRO A 188 3.87 -8.12 -18.89
C PRO A 188 4.44 -9.22 -17.98
N GLY A 189 3.80 -10.38 -17.97
CA GLY A 189 4.28 -11.56 -17.24
C GLY A 189 4.04 -11.53 -15.72
N VAL A 190 3.58 -10.42 -15.14
CA VAL A 190 3.31 -10.31 -13.70
C VAL A 190 1.87 -10.67 -13.39
N LYS A 191 1.70 -11.60 -12.43
CA LYS A 191 0.40 -11.97 -11.87
C LYS A 191 0.56 -12.18 -10.37
N VAL A 192 0.21 -11.18 -9.61
CA VAL A 192 0.27 -11.23 -8.14
C VAL A 192 -1.06 -11.71 -7.57
N ASP A 193 -1.00 -12.73 -6.71
CA ASP A 193 -2.17 -13.30 -6.03
C ASP A 193 -1.68 -14.08 -4.80
N ALA A 194 -2.22 -13.79 -3.63
CA ALA A 194 -1.88 -14.50 -2.40
C ALA A 194 -2.08 -16.04 -2.53
N ARG A 195 -3.02 -16.48 -3.35
CA ARG A 195 -3.27 -17.90 -3.65
C ARG A 195 -2.16 -18.54 -4.49
N SER A 196 -1.31 -17.76 -5.11
CA SER A 196 -0.15 -18.25 -5.90
C SER A 196 1.06 -18.56 -5.04
N VAL A 197 1.09 -18.06 -3.81
CA VAL A 197 2.19 -18.27 -2.85
C VAL A 197 2.31 -19.73 -2.43
N ARG A 198 3.54 -20.23 -2.29
CA ARG A 198 3.85 -21.63 -1.97
C ARG A 198 4.84 -21.72 -0.82
N PRO A 199 4.81 -22.83 -0.05
CA PRO A 199 5.87 -23.10 0.92
C PRO A 199 7.24 -23.13 0.26
N GLY A 200 8.23 -22.46 0.85
CA GLY A 200 9.59 -22.31 0.33
C GLY A 200 9.83 -21.01 -0.42
N ASP A 201 8.77 -20.31 -0.86
CA ASP A 201 8.90 -18.97 -1.47
C ASP A 201 9.68 -18.04 -0.55
N LYS A 202 10.47 -17.15 -1.15
CA LYS A 202 11.29 -16.18 -0.42
C LYS A 202 10.60 -14.83 -0.35
N ILE A 203 10.74 -14.18 0.80
CA ILE A 203 10.19 -12.86 1.08
C ILE A 203 11.31 -11.85 0.96
N LEU A 204 11.17 -10.92 0.02
CA LEU A 204 12.07 -9.80 -0.18
C LEU A 204 11.43 -8.53 0.39
N LEU A 205 12.27 -7.67 0.94
CA LEU A 205 11.93 -6.30 1.32
C LEU A 205 12.83 -5.36 0.52
N SER A 206 12.25 -4.33 -0.10
CA SER A 206 12.93 -3.46 -1.06
C SER A 206 13.94 -2.50 -0.43
N GLY A 207 13.90 -2.30 0.89
CA GLY A 207 14.82 -1.41 1.62
C GLY A 207 14.46 -1.29 3.10
N PRO A 208 15.07 -0.32 3.82
CA PRO A 208 14.88 -0.10 5.25
C PRO A 208 13.44 0.22 5.60
N ILE A 209 13.01 -0.22 6.80
CA ILE A 209 11.65 0.02 7.31
C ILE A 209 11.61 1.08 8.41
N GLY A 210 10.43 1.72 8.53
CA GLY A 210 10.06 2.60 9.64
C GLY A 210 10.41 4.07 9.43
N ASP A 211 11.13 4.42 8.38
CA ASP A 211 11.59 5.79 8.14
C ASP A 211 10.42 6.78 8.04
N HIS A 212 9.37 6.45 7.27
CA HIS A 212 8.22 7.34 7.14
C HIS A 212 7.52 7.58 8.48
N GLY A 213 7.08 6.51 9.13
CA GLY A 213 6.27 6.64 10.35
C GLY A 213 7.02 7.33 11.47
N ILE A 214 8.30 7.04 11.67
CA ILE A 214 9.11 7.73 12.69
C ILE A 214 9.35 9.19 12.30
N THR A 215 9.63 9.48 11.02
CA THR A 215 9.77 10.87 10.55
C THR A 215 8.52 11.70 10.83
N ILE A 216 7.33 11.18 10.51
CA ILE A 216 6.07 11.90 10.79
C ILE A 216 5.87 12.09 12.29
N LEU A 217 6.18 11.08 13.11
CA LEU A 217 6.07 11.19 14.56
C LEU A 217 6.96 12.31 15.10
N LEU A 218 8.22 12.37 14.67
CA LEU A 218 9.16 13.42 15.06
C LEU A 218 8.75 14.80 14.54
N ALA A 219 8.27 14.89 13.30
CA ALA A 219 7.82 16.14 12.68
C ALA A 219 6.61 16.79 13.38
N ARG A 220 5.87 16.03 14.21
CA ARG A 220 4.79 16.59 15.06
C ARG A 220 5.31 17.44 16.19
N GLY A 221 6.57 17.30 16.58
CA GLY A 221 7.17 18.07 17.65
C GLY A 221 6.62 17.76 19.06
N GLU A 222 5.95 16.62 19.22
CA GLU A 222 5.37 16.18 20.49
C GLU A 222 6.41 15.47 21.40
N LEU A 223 7.57 15.13 20.83
CA LEU A 223 8.66 14.44 21.51
C LEU A 223 9.88 15.37 21.59
N ASP A 224 10.52 15.41 22.74
CA ASP A 224 11.81 16.08 22.97
C ASP A 224 12.97 15.20 22.47
N PHE A 225 12.90 14.85 21.16
CA PHE A 225 13.87 13.98 20.50
C PHE A 225 14.04 14.40 19.03
N GLU A 226 15.28 14.61 18.62
CA GLU A 226 15.63 14.96 17.24
C GLU A 226 16.47 13.84 16.62
N ALA A 227 16.19 13.51 15.36
CA ALA A 227 17.00 12.60 14.57
C ALA A 227 17.14 13.12 13.14
N ASP A 228 18.26 12.83 12.50
CA ASP A 228 18.47 13.08 11.07
C ASP A 228 17.79 11.94 10.28
N LEU A 229 16.49 12.06 10.14
CA LEU A 229 15.63 11.05 9.51
C LEU A 229 14.66 11.72 8.54
N TYR A 230 14.47 11.09 7.40
CA TYR A 230 13.62 11.55 6.30
C TYR A 230 12.62 10.46 5.93
N SER A 231 11.41 10.86 5.54
CA SER A 231 10.42 9.94 4.99
C SER A 231 10.98 9.23 3.75
N ASP A 232 10.67 7.96 3.65
CA ASP A 232 11.01 7.12 2.48
C ASP A 232 10.05 7.31 1.30
N THR A 233 9.10 8.28 1.37
CA THR A 233 8.09 8.47 0.32
C THR A 233 8.73 8.65 -1.07
N ARG A 234 8.45 7.71 -1.95
CA ARG A 234 8.96 7.67 -3.33
C ARG A 234 8.15 6.69 -4.19
N SER A 235 8.33 6.76 -5.50
CA SER A 235 7.81 5.74 -6.40
C SER A 235 8.62 4.44 -6.27
N VAL A 236 7.94 3.31 -6.05
CA VAL A 236 8.54 1.97 -6.10
C VAL A 236 8.49 1.35 -7.50
N LEU A 237 7.83 2.01 -8.46
CA LEU A 237 7.66 1.49 -9.82
C LEU A 237 8.97 1.07 -10.49
N PRO A 238 10.09 1.83 -10.42
CA PRO A 238 11.35 1.42 -11.06
C PRO A 238 11.87 0.08 -10.52
N LEU A 239 11.74 -0.17 -9.22
CA LEU A 239 12.14 -1.42 -8.57
C LEU A 239 11.22 -2.57 -9.00
N VAL A 240 9.90 -2.32 -9.07
CA VAL A 240 8.92 -3.31 -9.53
C VAL A 240 9.11 -3.64 -11.00
N GLU A 241 9.38 -2.64 -11.88
CA GLU A 241 9.68 -2.88 -13.29
C GLU A 241 10.96 -3.72 -13.48
N ALA A 242 12.02 -3.43 -12.71
CA ALA A 242 13.26 -4.21 -12.73
C ALA A 242 13.01 -5.65 -12.29
N LEU A 243 12.29 -5.85 -11.19
CA LEU A 243 11.90 -7.17 -10.70
C LEU A 243 11.03 -7.92 -11.73
N ALA A 244 10.06 -7.25 -12.34
CA ALA A 244 9.17 -7.83 -13.35
C ALA A 244 9.91 -8.27 -14.61
N ALA A 245 10.91 -7.50 -15.05
CA ALA A 245 11.71 -7.82 -16.23
C ALA A 245 12.50 -9.12 -16.08
N GLU A 246 13.07 -9.37 -14.90
CA GLU A 246 13.93 -10.52 -14.64
C GLU A 246 13.16 -11.72 -14.07
N CYS A 247 12.11 -11.49 -13.30
CA CYS A 247 11.47 -12.50 -12.48
C CYS A 247 9.94 -12.59 -12.67
N GLY A 248 9.36 -11.92 -13.66
CA GLY A 248 7.90 -11.79 -13.80
C GLY A 248 7.09 -13.05 -13.46
N PRO A 249 7.36 -14.22 -14.06
CA PRO A 249 6.62 -15.45 -13.76
C PRO A 249 6.85 -16.01 -12.35
N GLY A 250 7.94 -15.63 -11.71
CA GLY A 250 8.32 -16.07 -10.36
C GLY A 250 7.83 -15.14 -9.25
N ILE A 251 7.19 -14.02 -9.57
CA ILE A 251 6.60 -13.11 -8.59
C ILE A 251 5.21 -13.62 -8.26
N HIS A 252 5.00 -14.08 -7.04
CA HIS A 252 3.72 -14.61 -6.60
C HIS A 252 2.84 -13.57 -5.91
N TRP A 253 3.44 -12.62 -5.20
CA TRP A 253 2.72 -11.58 -4.46
C TRP A 253 3.63 -10.38 -4.22
N MET A 254 3.04 -9.18 -4.18
CA MET A 254 3.68 -7.94 -3.75
C MET A 254 2.69 -7.10 -2.94
N ARG A 255 3.20 -6.26 -2.04
CA ARG A 255 2.45 -5.31 -1.22
C ARG A 255 3.37 -4.22 -0.68
N ASP A 256 2.92 -2.99 -0.64
CA ASP A 256 3.58 -1.94 0.13
C ASP A 256 3.14 -2.00 1.60
N PRO A 257 4.09 -1.95 2.54
CA PRO A 257 3.82 -2.03 3.96
C PRO A 257 3.51 -0.64 4.55
N THR A 258 2.40 -0.02 4.11
CA THR A 258 1.93 1.27 4.59
C THR A 258 1.38 1.18 6.02
N ARG A 259 0.14 1.52 6.28
CA ARG A 259 -0.48 1.47 7.62
C ARG A 259 -0.40 0.10 8.26
N GLY A 260 0.11 0.06 9.50
CA GLY A 260 0.35 -1.19 10.23
C GLY A 260 1.57 -1.97 9.74
N GLY A 261 2.33 -1.43 8.79
CA GLY A 261 3.65 -1.86 8.38
C GLY A 261 3.74 -3.27 7.82
N VAL A 262 4.94 -3.82 7.86
CA VAL A 262 5.27 -5.19 7.44
C VAL A 262 4.41 -6.23 8.18
N ALA A 263 4.12 -5.98 9.47
CA ALA A 263 3.31 -6.87 10.28
C ALA A 263 1.91 -7.06 9.70
N THR A 264 1.23 -5.98 9.33
CA THR A 264 -0.12 -6.05 8.75
C THR A 264 -0.09 -6.73 7.39
N ALA A 265 0.78 -6.28 6.47
CA ALA A 265 0.88 -6.84 5.13
C ALA A 265 1.12 -8.36 5.12
N LEU A 266 2.04 -8.84 5.97
CA LEU A 266 2.36 -10.27 6.03
C LEU A 266 1.30 -11.11 6.79
N ASN A 267 0.59 -10.55 7.77
CA ASN A 267 -0.53 -11.24 8.40
C ASN A 267 -1.72 -11.39 7.44
N GLU A 268 -1.96 -10.41 6.59
CA GLU A 268 -2.95 -10.52 5.51
C GLU A 268 -2.55 -11.61 4.52
N LEU A 269 -1.29 -11.63 4.08
CA LEU A 269 -0.77 -12.69 3.22
C LEU A 269 -0.89 -14.07 3.85
N ALA A 270 -0.47 -14.24 5.11
CA ALA A 270 -0.53 -15.51 5.83
C ALA A 270 -1.94 -16.07 5.85
N ARG A 271 -2.93 -15.22 6.15
CA ARG A 271 -4.33 -15.59 6.16
C ARG A 271 -4.88 -15.92 4.77
N ASP A 272 -4.60 -15.06 3.78
CA ASP A 272 -5.21 -15.18 2.45
C ASP A 272 -4.61 -16.35 1.65
N SER A 273 -3.36 -16.71 1.95
CA SER A 273 -2.69 -17.92 1.43
C SER A 273 -2.97 -19.18 2.25
N GLY A 274 -3.37 -19.03 3.53
CA GLY A 274 -3.51 -20.13 4.48
C GLY A 274 -2.16 -20.71 4.95
N LEU A 275 -1.04 -20.01 4.71
CA LEU A 275 0.31 -20.45 5.01
C LEU A 275 0.90 -19.69 6.20
N GLY A 276 2.08 -20.15 6.67
CA GLY A 276 2.88 -19.47 7.66
C GLY A 276 3.93 -18.57 7.00
N ILE A 277 4.30 -17.53 7.69
CA ILE A 277 5.38 -16.61 7.30
C ILE A 277 6.47 -16.67 8.36
N GLU A 278 7.71 -16.87 7.96
CA GLU A 278 8.88 -16.83 8.84
C GLU A 278 9.80 -15.70 8.41
N LEU A 279 10.05 -14.76 9.31
CA LEU A 279 11.00 -13.67 9.14
C LEU A 279 12.26 -13.91 9.97
N LEU A 280 13.38 -13.43 9.49
CA LEU A 280 14.67 -13.41 10.18
C LEU A 280 14.95 -11.98 10.65
N GLU A 281 14.93 -11.73 11.96
CA GLU A 281 15.06 -10.39 12.52
C GLU A 281 16.36 -9.69 12.09
N GLU A 282 17.44 -10.44 11.96
CA GLU A 282 18.77 -9.90 11.57
C GLU A 282 18.81 -9.43 10.11
N GLU A 283 17.94 -9.97 9.26
CA GLU A 283 17.89 -9.65 7.84
C GLU A 283 16.96 -8.47 7.51
N ILE A 284 16.20 -7.96 8.50
CA ILE A 284 15.29 -6.83 8.31
C ILE A 284 16.09 -5.53 8.30
N PRO A 285 16.23 -4.85 7.14
CA PRO A 285 16.99 -3.61 7.06
C PRO A 285 16.24 -2.49 7.79
N MET A 286 16.99 -1.70 8.56
CA MET A 286 16.46 -0.60 9.35
C MET A 286 17.58 0.37 9.72
N HIS A 287 17.32 1.67 9.56
CA HIS A 287 18.27 2.70 9.99
C HIS A 287 18.38 2.79 11.50
N ASP A 288 19.57 3.12 12.01
CA ASP A 288 19.84 3.21 13.46
C ASP A 288 18.96 4.25 14.15
N ALA A 289 18.59 5.35 13.46
CA ALA A 289 17.68 6.36 13.98
C ALA A 289 16.28 5.80 14.25
N VAL A 290 15.76 4.97 13.34
CA VAL A 290 14.48 4.27 13.52
C VAL A 290 14.55 3.28 14.67
N ARG A 291 15.63 2.49 14.71
CA ARG A 291 15.88 1.52 15.80
C ARG A 291 15.87 2.20 17.15
N GLY A 292 16.66 3.28 17.29
CA GLY A 292 16.74 4.05 18.53
C GLY A 292 15.42 4.67 18.94
N ALA A 293 14.68 5.25 18.01
CA ALA A 293 13.34 5.79 18.27
C ALA A 293 12.36 4.70 18.73
N CYS A 294 12.33 3.57 18.05
CA CYS A 294 11.47 2.45 18.43
C CYS A 294 11.80 1.90 19.81
N GLU A 295 13.09 1.75 20.14
CA GLU A 295 13.54 1.30 21.48
C GLU A 295 13.13 2.29 22.57
N LEU A 296 13.31 3.60 22.36
CA LEU A 296 12.92 4.63 23.32
C LEU A 296 11.40 4.71 23.55
N LEU A 297 10.62 4.49 22.51
CA LEU A 297 9.16 4.64 22.54
C LEU A 297 8.44 3.31 22.81
N GLY A 298 9.17 2.19 22.88
CA GLY A 298 8.57 0.86 23.05
C GLY A 298 7.74 0.42 21.84
N LEU A 299 8.10 0.87 20.63
CA LEU A 299 7.44 0.52 19.39
C LEU A 299 8.12 -0.68 18.72
N ASP A 300 7.34 -1.55 18.08
CA ASP A 300 7.89 -2.58 17.21
C ASP A 300 7.97 -2.03 15.77
N PRO A 301 9.18 -1.94 15.18
CA PRO A 301 9.36 -1.37 13.85
C PRO A 301 8.58 -2.09 12.74
N LEU A 302 8.23 -3.36 12.93
CA LEU A 302 7.40 -4.09 11.99
C LEU A 302 5.97 -3.53 11.82
N HIS A 303 5.52 -2.71 12.77
CA HIS A 303 4.20 -2.07 12.72
C HIS A 303 4.25 -0.61 12.21
N ILE A 304 5.46 -0.10 11.93
CA ILE A 304 5.64 1.27 11.48
C ILE A 304 5.39 1.37 9.97
N ALA A 305 4.65 2.40 9.56
CA ALA A 305 4.31 2.65 8.17
C ALA A 305 5.52 3.04 7.32
N ASN A 306 5.49 2.61 6.06
CA ASN A 306 6.48 2.92 5.01
C ASN A 306 5.73 3.40 3.77
N GLU A 307 6.29 4.37 3.06
CA GLU A 307 5.64 4.98 1.89
C GLU A 307 6.50 4.89 0.61
N GLY A 308 7.63 4.22 0.70
CA GLY A 308 8.57 4.02 -0.41
C GLY A 308 9.20 2.64 -0.45
N GLN A 309 8.63 1.68 0.28
CA GLN A 309 9.08 0.30 0.31
C GLN A 309 7.98 -0.66 -0.13
N PHE A 310 8.37 -1.86 -0.54
CA PHE A 310 7.44 -2.96 -0.79
C PHE A 310 8.02 -4.31 -0.39
N LEU A 311 7.12 -5.24 -0.15
CA LEU A 311 7.38 -6.66 0.04
C LEU A 311 7.09 -7.39 -1.27
N ALA A 312 7.95 -8.34 -1.62
CA ALA A 312 7.72 -9.26 -2.73
C ALA A 312 7.91 -10.70 -2.27
N VAL A 313 7.01 -11.57 -2.69
CA VAL A 313 7.15 -13.03 -2.50
C VAL A 313 7.46 -13.64 -3.85
N VAL A 314 8.62 -14.29 -3.93
CA VAL A 314 9.11 -14.88 -5.16
C VAL A 314 9.44 -16.36 -4.96
N SER A 315 9.30 -17.14 -6.03
CA SER A 315 9.69 -18.54 -5.99
C SER A 315 11.22 -18.71 -5.74
N PRO A 316 11.64 -19.80 -5.09
CA PRO A 316 13.03 -19.97 -4.63
C PRO A 316 14.07 -19.84 -5.74
N GLU A 317 13.75 -20.33 -6.95
CA GLU A 317 14.64 -20.29 -8.10
C GLU A 317 14.92 -18.89 -8.62
N TYR A 318 14.02 -17.94 -8.37
CA TYR A 318 14.19 -16.53 -8.76
C TYR A 318 14.77 -15.66 -7.64
N ALA A 319 14.86 -16.15 -6.41
CA ALA A 319 15.18 -15.32 -5.24
C ALA A 319 16.52 -14.55 -5.36
N ALA A 320 17.57 -15.20 -5.84
CA ALA A 320 18.87 -14.58 -6.00
C ALA A 320 18.87 -13.53 -7.14
N ILE A 321 18.19 -13.82 -8.25
CA ILE A 321 18.05 -12.91 -9.38
C ILE A 321 17.23 -11.70 -8.97
N ALA A 322 16.11 -11.93 -8.25
CA ALA A 322 15.23 -10.89 -7.72
C ALA A 322 15.98 -9.93 -6.80
N LEU A 323 16.72 -10.46 -5.83
CA LEU A 323 17.52 -9.63 -4.92
C LEU A 323 18.56 -8.81 -5.68
N ASN A 324 19.30 -9.42 -6.59
CA ASN A 324 20.30 -8.72 -7.40
C ASN A 324 19.66 -7.63 -8.27
N SER A 325 18.51 -7.91 -8.89
CA SER A 325 17.78 -6.93 -9.71
C SER A 325 17.37 -5.71 -8.89
N LEU A 326 16.85 -5.91 -7.67
CA LEU A 326 16.53 -4.81 -6.76
C LEU A 326 17.79 -4.03 -6.38
N GLN A 327 18.86 -4.70 -5.93
CA GLN A 327 20.08 -4.05 -5.46
C GLN A 327 20.85 -3.29 -6.54
N GLN A 328 20.68 -3.63 -7.81
CA GLN A 328 21.25 -2.90 -8.95
C GLN A 328 20.38 -1.71 -9.41
N THR A 329 19.19 -1.58 -8.87
CA THR A 329 18.26 -0.49 -9.20
C THR A 329 18.32 0.59 -8.13
N ALA A 330 18.41 1.84 -8.56
CA ALA A 330 18.48 2.98 -7.65
C ALA A 330 17.34 2.98 -6.62
N GLY A 331 17.70 3.05 -5.35
CA GLY A 331 16.82 2.96 -4.20
C GLY A 331 16.52 1.55 -3.72
N GLY A 332 17.10 0.51 -4.32
CA GLY A 332 16.99 -0.88 -3.88
C GLY A 332 18.30 -1.45 -3.33
N GLU A 333 19.32 -0.63 -3.12
CA GLU A 333 20.67 -1.04 -2.69
C GLU A 333 20.65 -1.81 -1.36
N GLU A 334 19.70 -1.49 -0.51
CA GLU A 334 19.51 -2.13 0.79
C GLU A 334 18.45 -3.23 0.81
N ALA A 335 17.96 -3.64 -0.36
CA ALA A 335 17.03 -4.76 -0.44
C ALA A 335 17.63 -6.04 0.18
N ARG A 336 16.76 -6.83 0.84
CA ARG A 336 17.15 -8.08 1.52
C ARG A 336 16.09 -9.17 1.31
N ILE A 337 16.54 -10.42 1.35
CA ILE A 337 15.66 -11.56 1.60
C ILE A 337 15.48 -11.65 3.11
N VAL A 338 14.30 -11.29 3.58
CA VAL A 338 14.01 -11.16 5.02
C VAL A 338 13.34 -12.39 5.62
N GLY A 339 12.95 -13.37 4.77
CA GLY A 339 12.26 -14.54 5.27
C GLY A 339 11.78 -15.49 4.19
N GLN A 340 10.88 -16.37 4.57
CA GLN A 340 10.31 -17.39 3.70
C GLN A 340 8.90 -17.79 4.11
N VAL A 341 8.19 -18.38 3.16
CA VAL A 341 6.87 -18.96 3.38
C VAL A 341 6.99 -20.39 3.88
N ARG A 342 6.18 -20.76 4.87
CA ARG A 342 6.18 -22.08 5.54
C ARG A 342 4.78 -22.71 5.51
N VAL A 343 4.72 -24.01 5.70
CA VAL A 343 3.44 -24.69 5.93
C VAL A 343 2.91 -24.34 7.33
N GLU A 344 3.79 -24.40 8.33
CA GLU A 344 3.45 -24.18 9.74
C GLU A 344 4.37 -23.11 10.39
N PRO A 345 3.84 -22.34 11.34
CA PRO A 345 2.45 -22.31 11.80
C PRO A 345 1.54 -21.60 10.79
N ALA A 346 0.46 -22.25 10.35
CA ALA A 346 -0.47 -21.69 9.37
C ALA A 346 -1.16 -20.42 9.88
N ASN A 347 -1.42 -19.48 8.96
CA ASN A 347 -2.08 -18.20 9.23
C ASN A 347 -1.37 -17.32 10.28
N ALA A 348 -0.05 -17.42 10.40
CA ALA A 348 0.72 -16.69 11.38
C ALA A 348 2.03 -16.15 10.81
N VAL A 349 2.50 -15.05 11.36
CA VAL A 349 3.82 -14.46 11.09
C VAL A 349 4.72 -14.74 12.29
N LEU A 350 5.80 -15.47 12.05
CA LEU A 350 6.81 -15.83 13.03
C LEU A 350 8.09 -15.04 12.74
N VAL A 351 8.64 -14.42 13.74
CA VAL A 351 9.97 -13.78 13.67
C VAL A 351 10.96 -14.62 14.45
N ILE A 352 12.03 -15.06 13.80
CA ILE A 352 13.17 -15.67 14.45
C ILE A 352 14.11 -14.55 14.90
N THR A 353 14.29 -14.46 16.22
CA THR A 353 15.11 -13.41 16.81
C THR A 353 16.60 -13.71 16.68
N ARG A 354 17.44 -12.68 16.73
CA ARG A 354 18.91 -12.81 16.71
C ARG A 354 19.49 -13.72 17.82
N TYR A 355 18.72 -13.99 18.86
CA TYR A 355 19.14 -14.87 19.97
C TYR A 355 18.64 -16.31 19.80
N GLY A 356 18.09 -16.67 18.64
CA GLY A 356 17.58 -18.02 18.34
C GLY A 356 16.20 -18.31 18.94
N GLY A 357 15.56 -17.35 19.60
CA GLY A 357 14.17 -17.45 20.01
C GLY A 357 13.22 -17.16 18.84
N SER A 358 11.93 -17.32 19.08
CA SER A 358 10.91 -16.94 18.12
C SER A 358 9.75 -16.22 18.79
N ARG A 359 9.12 -15.29 18.06
CA ARG A 359 7.91 -14.60 18.49
C ARG A 359 6.88 -14.53 17.36
N ILE A 360 5.63 -14.60 17.71
CA ILE A 360 4.55 -14.34 16.76
C ILE A 360 4.35 -12.83 16.68
N VAL A 361 4.23 -12.31 15.46
CA VAL A 361 3.85 -10.93 15.18
C VAL A 361 2.44 -10.93 14.63
N ASP A 362 1.54 -10.24 15.30
CA ASP A 362 0.13 -10.14 14.94
C ASP A 362 -0.23 -8.71 14.54
N MET A 363 -1.33 -8.53 13.83
CA MET A 363 -1.86 -7.20 13.51
C MET A 363 -2.31 -6.48 14.79
N LEU A 364 -2.00 -5.20 14.89
CA LEU A 364 -2.52 -4.36 15.98
C LEU A 364 -4.02 -4.13 15.84
N VAL A 365 -4.67 -3.84 16.96
CA VAL A 365 -6.10 -3.44 16.97
C VAL A 365 -6.26 -2.03 16.44
N GLY A 366 -5.37 -1.12 16.83
CA GLY A 366 -5.30 0.27 16.42
C GLY A 366 -3.94 0.61 15.81
N ASP A 367 -3.71 1.89 15.55
CA ASP A 367 -2.46 2.41 15.00
C ASP A 367 -1.64 3.04 16.15
N PRO A 368 -0.40 2.64 16.37
CA PRO A 368 0.48 3.33 17.31
C PRO A 368 0.80 4.76 16.86
N LEU A 369 0.68 5.03 15.56
CA LEU A 369 1.01 6.32 14.94
C LEU A 369 -0.13 6.78 14.02
N PRO A 370 -1.26 7.28 14.56
CA PRO A 370 -2.40 7.66 13.73
C PRO A 370 -2.07 8.83 12.80
N ARG A 371 -2.74 8.91 11.64
CA ARG A 371 -2.63 9.98 10.65
C ARG A 371 -1.21 10.16 10.10
N ILE A 372 -0.65 9.04 9.67
CA ILE A 372 0.68 8.94 9.07
C ILE A 372 0.64 9.24 7.57
N CYS A 373 -0.41 8.81 6.90
CA CYS A 373 -0.59 8.96 5.45
C CYS A 373 -1.96 9.57 5.10
#